data_438737abe21942cb4afd573cdd146527
#
_entry.id   438737abe21942cb4afd573cdd146527
#
_cell.length_a   1.000
_cell.length_b   1.000
_cell.length_c   1.000
_cell.angle_alpha   90.00
_cell.angle_beta   90.00
_cell.angle_gamma   90.00
#
_symmetry.space_group_name_H-M   'P 1'
#
loop_
_entity.id
_entity.type
_entity.pdbx_description
1 polymer ?
#
loop_
_entity_poly.entity_id
_entity_poly.type
_entity_poly.pdbx_seq_one_letter_code
_entity_poly.pdbx_strand_id
1 'polypeptide(L)'
;KIPAIRLDEIFRQAQTSMIIQNAHIINAGRLPDLRKQYSDFVFYELNDDTSITQKILDLCTKDLPHEGFDVLKDVQILSPMHRFLCGVENLNLMLQEQLNPKKNQDELKYSSQTFRVGDKVMHIRNNYQKNVFNGDIGFIQDVNNEKLTVDYFDHIVTYEKNELNELTLAY
;
A
#
# COMPACT_ATOMS: atom_id res chain seq x y z
N LYS A 1 15.56 39.15 3.49
CA LYS A 1 14.44 38.19 3.28
C LYS A 1 14.91 37.15 2.30
N ILE A 2 14.75 35.89 2.63
CA ILE A 2 15.04 34.79 1.71
C ILE A 2 13.86 34.73 0.71
N PRO A 3 14.11 34.69 -0.62
CA PRO A 3 13.05 34.49 -1.61
C PRO A 3 12.33 33.18 -1.36
N ALA A 4 11.01 33.20 -1.34
CA ALA A 4 10.20 32.00 -1.19
C ALA A 4 9.25 31.91 -2.37
N ILE A 5 9.16 30.72 -2.97
CA ILE A 5 8.19 30.38 -4.00
C ILE A 5 7.19 29.40 -3.39
N ARG A 6 5.89 29.70 -3.55
CA ARG A 6 4.83 28.81 -3.17
C ARG A 6 4.31 28.10 -4.41
N LEU A 7 4.19 26.77 -4.33
CA LEU A 7 3.59 25.97 -5.39
C LEU A 7 2.11 25.82 -5.08
N ASP A 8 1.25 26.50 -5.84
CA ASP A 8 -0.19 26.59 -5.59
C ASP A 8 -1.01 25.77 -6.61
N GLU A 9 -0.40 25.31 -7.70
CA GLU A 9 -1.08 24.54 -8.75
C GLU A 9 -0.70 23.06 -8.67
N ILE A 10 -1.71 22.20 -8.77
CA ILE A 10 -1.55 20.74 -8.80
C ILE A 10 -1.73 20.29 -10.25
N PHE A 11 -0.67 19.71 -10.82
CA PHE A 11 -0.66 19.24 -12.21
C PHE A 11 -0.83 17.73 -12.35
N ARG A 12 -0.70 16.96 -11.26
CA ARG A 12 -0.73 15.49 -11.29
C ARG A 12 -2.12 14.93 -11.50
N GLN A 13 -3.17 15.56 -10.95
CA GLN A 13 -4.58 15.17 -11.08
C GLN A 13 -5.37 16.31 -11.72
N ALA A 14 -6.50 15.97 -12.38
CA ALA A 14 -7.38 16.97 -12.94
C ALA A 14 -7.91 17.93 -11.88
N GLN A 15 -7.94 19.23 -12.15
CA GLN A 15 -8.44 20.24 -11.19
C GLN A 15 -9.93 20.02 -10.81
N THR A 16 -10.68 19.28 -11.61
CA THR A 16 -12.06 18.88 -11.33
C THR A 16 -12.18 17.66 -10.43
N SER A 17 -11.08 16.98 -10.12
CA SER A 17 -11.05 15.81 -9.24
C SER A 17 -11.55 16.17 -7.83
N MET A 18 -12.45 15.36 -7.29
CA MET A 18 -12.94 15.54 -5.92
C MET A 18 -11.88 15.21 -4.88
N ILE A 19 -10.91 14.37 -5.20
CA ILE A 19 -9.72 14.13 -4.35
C ILE A 19 -8.99 15.45 -4.12
N ILE A 20 -8.73 16.21 -5.19
CA ILE A 20 -8.05 17.51 -5.14
C ILE A 20 -8.89 18.56 -4.40
N GLN A 21 -10.17 18.68 -4.74
CA GLN A 21 -11.08 19.64 -4.11
C GLN A 21 -11.20 19.38 -2.61
N ASN A 22 -11.35 18.11 -2.20
CA ASN A 22 -11.40 17.73 -0.79
C ASN A 22 -10.08 18.01 -0.07
N ALA A 23 -8.93 17.76 -0.72
CA ALA A 23 -7.63 18.09 -0.16
C ALA A 23 -7.49 19.61 0.10
N HIS A 24 -7.92 20.46 -0.82
CA HIS A 24 -7.94 21.91 -0.62
C HIS A 24 -8.89 22.36 0.50
N ILE A 25 -10.08 21.75 0.58
CA ILE A 25 -11.07 22.03 1.65
C ILE A 25 -10.46 21.70 3.02
N ILE A 26 -9.84 20.52 3.16
CA ILE A 26 -9.18 20.07 4.39
C ILE A 26 -8.00 20.98 4.74
N ASN A 27 -7.15 21.32 3.77
CA ASN A 27 -6.00 22.21 3.98
C ASN A 27 -6.42 23.63 4.39
N ALA A 28 -7.63 24.06 4.02
CA ALA A 28 -8.22 25.32 4.46
C ALA A 28 -8.92 25.22 5.84
N GLY A 29 -8.77 24.10 6.56
CA GLY A 29 -9.39 23.86 7.87
C GLY A 29 -10.90 23.62 7.82
N ARG A 30 -11.45 23.25 6.68
CA ARG A 30 -12.88 22.98 6.49
C ARG A 30 -13.12 21.49 6.27
N LEU A 31 -14.34 21.02 6.60
CA LEU A 31 -14.76 19.64 6.35
C LEU A 31 -15.33 19.51 4.93
N PRO A 32 -14.92 18.49 4.15
CA PRO A 32 -15.51 18.18 2.86
C PRO A 32 -16.92 17.62 3.02
N ASP A 33 -17.76 17.72 1.97
CA ASP A 33 -19.06 17.05 1.95
C ASP A 33 -18.87 15.56 1.59
N LEU A 34 -18.83 14.72 2.61
CA LEU A 34 -18.63 13.29 2.50
C LEU A 34 -19.89 12.49 2.09
N ARG A 35 -21.07 13.14 2.06
CA ARG A 35 -22.35 12.47 1.75
C ARG A 35 -22.57 12.24 0.26
N LYS A 36 -21.87 12.98 -0.58
CA LYS A 36 -21.95 12.81 -2.04
C LYS A 36 -20.99 11.73 -2.50
N GLN A 37 -21.47 10.89 -3.38
CA GLN A 37 -20.63 9.94 -4.12
C GLN A 37 -20.15 10.60 -5.42
N TYR A 38 -18.88 10.44 -5.72
CA TYR A 38 -18.24 10.96 -6.92
C TYR A 38 -17.52 9.82 -7.64
N SER A 39 -17.27 9.98 -8.92
CA SER A 39 -16.61 8.94 -9.73
C SER A 39 -15.17 8.62 -9.28
N ASP A 40 -14.50 9.59 -8.66
CA ASP A 40 -13.10 9.50 -8.23
C ASP A 40 -12.92 9.57 -6.72
N PHE A 41 -14.00 9.67 -5.94
CA PHE A 41 -13.96 9.74 -4.48
C PHE A 41 -15.23 9.15 -3.87
N VAL A 42 -15.07 8.12 -3.06
CA VAL A 42 -16.16 7.47 -2.32
C VAL A 42 -15.82 7.45 -0.83
N PHE A 43 -16.77 7.81 0.00
CA PHE A 43 -16.66 7.73 1.46
C PHE A 43 -17.63 6.69 2.01
N TYR A 44 -17.11 5.81 2.87
CA TYR A 44 -17.90 4.84 3.63
C TYR A 44 -17.86 5.21 5.12
N GLU A 45 -19.01 5.55 5.69
CA GLU A 45 -19.14 5.78 7.13
C GLU A 45 -19.34 4.46 7.85
N LEU A 46 -18.30 3.98 8.53
CA LEU A 46 -18.28 2.72 9.28
C LEU A 46 -17.83 3.02 10.72
N ASN A 47 -18.49 2.41 11.69
CA ASN A 47 -18.36 2.80 13.09
C ASN A 47 -17.52 1.83 13.95
N ASP A 48 -17.06 0.73 13.38
CA ASP A 48 -16.28 -0.27 14.09
C ASP A 48 -15.18 -0.89 13.19
N ASP A 49 -14.10 -1.32 13.82
CA ASP A 49 -12.91 -1.85 13.15
C ASP A 49 -13.21 -3.12 12.32
N THR A 50 -14.17 -3.93 12.73
CA THR A 50 -14.55 -5.17 12.02
C THR A 50 -15.20 -4.82 10.68
N SER A 51 -16.18 -3.92 10.70
CA SER A 51 -16.86 -3.45 9.49
C SER A 51 -15.90 -2.75 8.52
N ILE A 52 -14.96 -1.94 9.05
CA ILE A 52 -13.92 -1.28 8.25
C ILE A 52 -13.03 -2.32 7.58
N THR A 53 -12.50 -3.26 8.35
CA THR A 53 -11.63 -4.32 7.83
C THR A 53 -12.35 -5.17 6.79
N GLN A 54 -13.59 -5.57 7.06
CA GLN A 54 -14.38 -6.35 6.11
C GLN A 54 -14.62 -5.57 4.82
N LYS A 55 -14.93 -4.27 4.90
CA LYS A 55 -15.13 -3.44 3.69
C LYS A 55 -13.85 -3.33 2.87
N ILE A 56 -12.67 -3.19 3.50
CA ILE A 56 -11.38 -3.19 2.81
C ILE A 56 -11.17 -4.51 2.06
N LEU A 57 -11.44 -5.65 2.73
CA LEU A 57 -11.32 -6.97 2.10
C LEU A 57 -12.29 -7.12 0.93
N ASP A 58 -13.55 -6.72 1.09
CA ASP A 58 -14.54 -6.80 0.00
C ASP A 58 -14.16 -5.92 -1.19
N LEU A 59 -13.67 -4.70 -0.94
CA LEU A 59 -13.14 -3.83 -1.99
C LEU A 59 -12.01 -4.51 -2.77
N CYS A 60 -11.03 -5.09 -2.06
CA CYS A 60 -9.85 -5.69 -2.70
C CYS A 60 -10.13 -7.05 -3.36
N THR A 61 -11.10 -7.81 -2.85
CA THR A 61 -11.35 -9.18 -3.36
C THR A 61 -12.52 -9.28 -4.32
N LYS A 62 -13.42 -8.27 -4.35
CA LYS A 62 -14.67 -8.29 -5.13
C LYS A 62 -14.87 -7.04 -5.95
N ASP A 63 -15.02 -5.88 -5.28
CA ASP A 63 -15.53 -4.66 -5.92
C ASP A 63 -14.53 -4.13 -6.96
N LEU A 64 -13.28 -3.85 -6.57
CA LEU A 64 -12.25 -3.31 -7.46
C LEU A 64 -11.85 -4.27 -8.59
N PRO A 65 -11.65 -5.59 -8.35
CA PRO A 65 -11.46 -6.55 -9.45
C PRO A 65 -12.61 -6.57 -10.44
N HIS A 66 -13.86 -6.45 -9.98
CA HIS A 66 -15.02 -6.38 -10.86
C HIS A 66 -15.05 -5.11 -11.72
N GLU A 67 -14.49 -4.01 -11.21
CA GLU A 67 -14.31 -2.75 -11.95
C GLU A 67 -13.08 -2.77 -12.87
N GLY A 68 -12.30 -3.85 -12.89
CA GLY A 68 -11.17 -4.07 -13.79
C GLY A 68 -9.80 -3.68 -13.22
N PHE A 69 -9.71 -3.36 -11.93
CA PHE A 69 -8.42 -3.06 -11.28
C PHE A 69 -7.62 -4.34 -10.98
N ASP A 70 -6.33 -4.32 -11.27
CA ASP A 70 -5.36 -5.26 -10.69
C ASP A 70 -5.01 -4.78 -9.27
N VAL A 71 -5.61 -5.40 -8.26
CA VAL A 71 -5.49 -4.93 -6.88
C VAL A 71 -4.04 -4.87 -6.38
N LEU A 72 -3.20 -5.78 -6.83
CA LEU A 72 -1.79 -5.77 -6.42
C LEU A 72 -0.99 -4.63 -7.05
N LYS A 73 -1.34 -4.22 -8.28
CA LYS A 73 -0.61 -3.18 -9.02
C LYS A 73 -1.23 -1.80 -8.91
N ASP A 74 -2.57 -1.74 -8.97
CA ASP A 74 -3.29 -0.47 -9.14
C ASP A 74 -3.79 0.11 -7.81
N VAL A 75 -3.81 -0.70 -6.73
CA VAL A 75 -4.40 -0.32 -5.44
C VAL A 75 -3.33 -0.23 -4.36
N GLN A 76 -3.40 0.80 -3.52
CA GLN A 76 -2.59 0.93 -2.32
C GLN A 76 -3.49 1.25 -1.12
N ILE A 77 -3.40 0.43 -0.08
CA ILE A 77 -4.11 0.67 1.17
C ILE A 77 -3.21 1.50 2.09
N LEU A 78 -3.79 2.54 2.67
CA LEU A 78 -3.14 3.40 3.63
C LEU A 78 -3.92 3.33 4.94
N SER A 79 -3.25 3.03 6.05
CA SER A 79 -3.82 3.08 7.39
C SER A 79 -2.99 4.00 8.29
N PRO A 80 -3.62 4.83 9.13
CA PRO A 80 -2.91 5.68 10.09
C PRO A 80 -2.37 4.89 11.30
N MET A 81 -2.69 3.60 11.42
CA MET A 81 -2.33 2.74 12.55
C MET A 81 -1.42 1.59 12.11
N HIS A 82 -0.44 1.22 12.96
CA HIS A 82 0.39 0.04 12.74
C HIS A 82 -0.23 -1.24 13.30
N ARG A 83 -0.85 -1.16 14.46
CA ARG A 83 -1.42 -2.30 15.21
C ARG A 83 -2.94 -2.25 15.21
N PHE A 84 -3.58 -3.25 15.84
CA PHE A 84 -5.01 -3.45 15.89
C PHE A 84 -5.63 -3.94 14.57
N LEU A 85 -6.93 -4.13 14.56
CA LEU A 85 -7.65 -4.79 13.48
C LEU A 85 -7.52 -4.05 12.13
N CYS A 86 -7.62 -2.71 12.16
CA CYS A 86 -7.45 -1.84 10.99
C CYS A 86 -5.99 -1.37 10.80
N GLY A 87 -5.04 -1.92 11.57
CA GLY A 87 -3.61 -1.55 11.47
C GLY A 87 -2.92 -2.22 10.29
N VAL A 88 -1.87 -1.58 9.79
CA VAL A 88 -1.08 -2.05 8.63
C VAL A 88 -0.64 -3.50 8.78
N GLU A 89 -0.17 -3.91 9.97
CA GLU A 89 0.29 -5.28 10.21
C GLU A 89 -0.82 -6.31 9.97
N ASN A 90 -2.01 -6.08 10.54
CA ASN A 90 -3.13 -7.01 10.40
C ASN A 90 -3.74 -6.99 9.00
N LEU A 91 -3.90 -5.81 8.40
CA LEU A 91 -4.42 -5.67 7.04
C LEU A 91 -3.53 -6.40 6.03
N ASN A 92 -2.21 -6.25 6.14
CA ASN A 92 -1.26 -6.98 5.28
C ASN A 92 -1.40 -8.49 5.42
N LEU A 93 -1.53 -9.02 6.64
CA LEU A 93 -1.71 -10.47 6.86
C LEU A 93 -3.02 -10.97 6.24
N MET A 94 -4.13 -10.25 6.46
CA MET A 94 -5.43 -10.64 5.94
C MET A 94 -5.47 -10.57 4.41
N LEU A 95 -4.90 -9.53 3.81
CA LEU A 95 -4.84 -9.36 2.37
C LEU A 95 -3.88 -10.36 1.71
N GLN A 96 -2.74 -10.64 2.33
CA GLN A 96 -1.84 -11.69 1.86
C GLN A 96 -2.57 -13.04 1.77
N GLU A 97 -3.32 -13.44 2.81
CA GLU A 97 -4.06 -14.71 2.80
C GLU A 97 -5.19 -14.73 1.76
N GLN A 98 -5.77 -13.59 1.40
CA GLN A 98 -6.82 -13.51 0.39
C GLN A 98 -6.28 -13.41 -1.04
N LEU A 99 -5.24 -12.59 -1.25
CA LEU A 99 -4.72 -12.25 -2.58
C LEU A 99 -3.54 -13.14 -3.01
N ASN A 100 -2.75 -13.62 -2.05
CA ASN A 100 -1.63 -14.52 -2.27
C ASN A 100 -1.61 -15.65 -1.21
N PRO A 101 -2.63 -16.52 -1.17
CA PRO A 101 -2.73 -17.57 -0.16
C PRO A 101 -1.57 -18.55 -0.27
N LYS A 102 -1.21 -19.15 0.87
CA LYS A 102 -0.17 -20.17 0.91
C LYS A 102 -0.50 -21.33 -0.03
N LYS A 103 0.42 -21.59 -0.94
CA LYS A 103 0.45 -22.77 -1.81
C LYS A 103 1.65 -23.65 -1.40
N ASN A 104 2.01 -24.64 -2.20
CA ASN A 104 3.23 -25.46 -2.00
C ASN A 104 4.49 -24.68 -2.43
N GLN A 105 4.66 -23.45 -1.95
CA GLN A 105 5.80 -22.59 -2.23
C GLN A 105 6.62 -22.35 -0.97
N ASP A 106 7.90 -22.04 -1.15
CA ASP A 106 8.78 -21.67 -0.07
C ASP A 106 8.34 -20.34 0.55
N GLU A 107 8.55 -20.23 1.86
CA GLU A 107 8.26 -19.05 2.66
C GLU A 107 9.47 -18.66 3.47
N LEU A 108 9.74 -17.37 3.60
CA LEU A 108 10.78 -16.84 4.44
C LEU A 108 10.17 -16.04 5.60
N LYS A 109 10.35 -16.55 6.82
CA LYS A 109 9.87 -15.89 8.03
C LYS A 109 10.90 -14.94 8.58
N TYR A 110 10.47 -13.72 8.84
CA TYR A 110 11.27 -12.71 9.51
C TYR A 110 10.40 -11.88 10.47
N SER A 111 10.75 -11.91 11.77
CA SER A 111 9.96 -11.29 12.83
C SER A 111 8.49 -11.76 12.80
N SER A 112 7.52 -10.85 12.71
CA SER A 112 6.09 -11.14 12.61
C SER A 112 5.58 -11.34 11.19
N GLN A 113 6.43 -11.18 10.17
CA GLN A 113 6.04 -11.28 8.77
C GLN A 113 6.52 -12.59 8.14
N THR A 114 5.76 -13.07 7.18
CA THR A 114 6.11 -14.20 6.33
C THR A 114 6.06 -13.72 4.88
N PHE A 115 7.16 -13.88 4.18
CA PHE A 115 7.30 -13.47 2.78
C PHE A 115 7.13 -14.68 1.86
N ARG A 116 6.36 -14.50 0.78
CA ARG A 116 6.03 -15.52 -0.24
C ARG A 116 6.29 -14.99 -1.64
N VAL A 117 6.55 -15.86 -2.58
CA VAL A 117 6.58 -15.49 -4.01
C VAL A 117 5.23 -14.87 -4.39
N GLY A 118 5.28 -13.73 -5.09
CA GLY A 118 4.12 -12.95 -5.49
C GLY A 118 3.66 -11.91 -4.48
N ASP A 119 4.25 -11.84 -3.27
CA ASP A 119 3.91 -10.78 -2.32
C ASP A 119 4.33 -9.41 -2.84
N LYS A 120 3.46 -8.43 -2.63
CA LYS A 120 3.77 -7.02 -2.79
C LYS A 120 4.50 -6.52 -1.56
N VAL A 121 5.66 -5.94 -1.75
CA VAL A 121 6.51 -5.41 -0.68
C VAL A 121 6.91 -3.98 -0.92
N MET A 122 7.22 -3.26 0.15
CA MET A 122 7.77 -1.93 0.11
C MET A 122 9.12 -1.90 0.82
N HIS A 123 10.10 -1.24 0.20
CA HIS A 123 11.36 -0.92 0.84
C HIS A 123 11.19 0.27 1.79
N ILE A 124 11.66 0.15 3.04
CA ILE A 124 11.37 1.13 4.10
C ILE A 124 12.58 1.96 4.53
N ARG A 125 13.69 1.88 3.78
CA ARG A 125 14.93 2.64 4.01
C ARG A 125 15.56 3.03 2.68
N ASN A 126 16.45 4.02 2.69
CA ASN A 126 17.27 4.29 1.50
C ASN A 126 18.49 3.37 1.49
N ASN A 127 18.65 2.58 0.43
CA ASN A 127 19.81 1.72 0.20
C ASN A 127 20.45 2.07 -1.15
N TYR A 128 21.44 2.97 -1.10
CA TYR A 128 22.14 3.46 -2.29
C TYR A 128 22.97 2.39 -2.99
N GLN A 129 23.41 1.36 -2.27
CA GLN A 129 24.20 0.27 -2.87
C GLN A 129 23.33 -0.64 -3.73
N LYS A 130 22.09 -0.84 -3.32
CA LYS A 130 21.09 -1.63 -4.06
C LYS A 130 20.25 -0.78 -5.01
N ASN A 131 20.43 0.53 -5.00
CA ASN A 131 19.64 1.51 -5.75
C ASN A 131 18.13 1.39 -5.48
N VAL A 132 17.77 1.21 -4.20
CA VAL A 132 16.37 1.13 -3.75
C VAL A 132 16.16 2.17 -2.65
N PHE A 133 15.00 2.81 -2.67
CA PHE A 133 14.69 3.93 -1.78
C PHE A 133 13.44 3.65 -0.94
N ASN A 134 13.34 4.38 0.16
CA ASN A 134 12.16 4.30 1.02
C ASN A 134 10.89 4.67 0.23
N GLY A 135 9.93 3.75 0.22
CA GLY A 135 8.69 3.86 -0.53
C GLY A 135 8.67 3.10 -1.87
N ASP A 136 9.81 2.57 -2.32
CA ASP A 136 9.83 1.76 -3.53
C ASP A 136 9.05 0.47 -3.33
N ILE A 137 8.14 0.21 -4.27
CA ILE A 137 7.27 -0.97 -4.29
C ILE A 137 7.82 -1.99 -5.27
N GLY A 138 7.85 -3.25 -4.86
CA GLY A 138 8.24 -4.36 -5.72
C GLY A 138 7.45 -5.64 -5.42
N PHE A 139 7.72 -6.67 -6.20
CA PHE A 139 7.10 -7.99 -6.05
C PHE A 139 8.16 -9.06 -5.82
N ILE A 140 7.89 -9.96 -4.88
CA ILE A 140 8.80 -11.07 -4.60
C ILE A 140 8.72 -12.09 -5.75
N GLN A 141 9.85 -12.30 -6.42
CA GLN A 141 9.97 -13.27 -7.52
C GLN A 141 10.44 -14.65 -7.06
N ASP A 142 11.31 -14.68 -6.06
CA ASP A 142 11.90 -15.92 -5.54
C ASP A 142 12.12 -15.84 -4.04
N VAL A 143 11.95 -16.97 -3.36
CA VAL A 143 12.13 -17.10 -1.91
C VAL A 143 12.78 -18.44 -1.60
N ASN A 144 13.74 -18.44 -0.71
CA ASN A 144 14.24 -19.64 -0.05
C ASN A 144 14.45 -19.40 1.45
N ASN A 145 15.03 -20.35 2.18
CA ASN A 145 15.19 -20.27 3.65
C ASN A 145 16.14 -19.15 4.13
N GLU A 146 16.98 -18.61 3.24
CA GLU A 146 18.05 -17.67 3.59
C GLU A 146 17.90 -16.29 2.93
N LYS A 147 17.24 -16.24 1.77
CA LYS A 147 17.15 -15.02 0.98
C LYS A 147 15.85 -14.96 0.17
N LEU A 148 15.50 -13.77 -0.27
CA LEU A 148 14.45 -13.52 -1.25
C LEU A 148 14.91 -12.53 -2.31
N THR A 149 14.22 -12.53 -3.45
CA THR A 149 14.50 -11.65 -4.58
C THR A 149 13.26 -10.84 -4.90
N VAL A 150 13.41 -9.51 -5.01
CA VAL A 150 12.34 -8.56 -5.30
C VAL A 150 12.57 -7.93 -6.66
N ASP A 151 11.54 -7.89 -7.48
CA ASP A 151 11.48 -7.15 -8.73
C ASP A 151 10.87 -5.77 -8.50
N TYR A 152 11.66 -4.73 -8.74
CA TYR A 152 11.27 -3.31 -8.67
C TYR A 152 10.92 -2.74 -10.05
N PHE A 153 10.56 -3.60 -11.02
CA PHE A 153 10.19 -3.31 -12.42
C PHE A 153 11.37 -2.89 -13.31
N ASP A 154 12.29 -2.08 -12.86
CA ASP A 154 13.47 -1.62 -13.59
C ASP A 154 14.72 -2.43 -13.24
N HIS A 155 14.75 -3.06 -12.07
CA HIS A 155 15.85 -3.90 -11.60
C HIS A 155 15.41 -4.91 -10.54
N ILE A 156 16.21 -5.96 -10.38
CA ILE A 156 15.98 -7.04 -9.45
C ILE A 156 16.99 -6.96 -8.30
N VAL A 157 16.51 -7.09 -7.07
CA VAL A 157 17.34 -7.00 -5.87
C VAL A 157 17.17 -8.24 -5.00
N THR A 158 18.31 -8.83 -4.59
CA THR A 158 18.33 -9.93 -3.61
C THR A 158 18.57 -9.39 -2.21
N TYR A 159 17.81 -9.91 -1.25
CA TYR A 159 17.91 -9.62 0.17
C TYR A 159 18.25 -10.88 0.93
N GLU A 160 19.35 -10.85 1.66
CA GLU A 160 19.69 -11.88 2.66
C GLU A 160 18.77 -11.73 3.87
N LYS A 161 18.63 -12.80 4.65
CA LYS A 161 17.72 -12.83 5.81
C LYS A 161 17.95 -11.70 6.82
N ASN A 162 19.18 -11.26 7.01
CA ASN A 162 19.55 -10.15 7.91
C ASN A 162 19.20 -8.76 7.35
N GLU A 163 18.89 -8.66 6.07
CA GLU A 163 18.50 -7.42 5.39
C GLU A 163 16.96 -7.25 5.29
N LEU A 164 16.18 -8.26 5.71
CA LEU A 164 14.72 -8.23 5.62
C LEU A 164 14.06 -7.18 6.53
N ASN A 165 14.82 -6.58 7.44
CA ASN A 165 14.38 -5.39 8.19
C ASN A 165 14.28 -4.13 7.33
N GLU A 166 14.69 -4.17 6.06
CA GLU A 166 14.51 -3.11 5.09
C GLU A 166 13.21 -3.26 4.28
N LEU A 167 12.50 -4.39 4.44
CA LEU A 167 11.27 -4.71 3.70
C LEU A 167 10.06 -4.81 4.62
N THR A 168 8.89 -4.49 4.07
CA THR A 168 7.59 -4.79 4.68
C THR A 168 6.59 -5.22 3.61
N LEU A 169 5.60 -6.04 4.00
CA LEU A 169 4.44 -6.29 3.15
C LEU A 169 3.70 -4.98 2.89
N ALA A 170 3.16 -4.80 1.69
CA ALA A 170 2.55 -3.54 1.24
C ALA A 170 1.27 -3.74 0.40
N TYR A 171 0.43 -4.66 0.83
CA TYR A 171 -0.86 -4.92 0.22
C TYR A 171 -1.81 -3.73 0.27
#